data_e73c99454b06dbd1bfed0dd275ba7379
#
_entry.id   e73c99454b06dbd1bfed0dd275ba7379
#
_cell.length_a   1.000
_cell.length_b   1.000
_cell.length_c   1.000
_cell.angle_alpha   90.00
_cell.angle_beta   90.00
_cell.angle_gamma   90.00
#
_symmetry.space_group_name_H-M   'P 1'
#
loop_
_entity.id
_entity.type
_entity.pdbx_description
1 polymer ?
#
loop_
_entity_poly.entity_id
_entity_poly.type
_entity_poly.pdbx_seq_one_letter_code
_entity_poly.pdbx_strand_id
1 'polypeptide(L)' 'MKIAEIRELATNELAERIQTEEANYAQMLLNHSVSPLENPAQIKAARRNIARMKTVLRQRELNK' A
#
# COMPACT_ATOMS: atom_id res chain seq x y z
N MET A 1 -0.79 -7.29 3.69
CA MET A 1 -2.14 -7.15 4.29
C MET A 1 -3.17 -7.91 3.50
N LYS A 2 -4.07 -8.57 4.22
CA LYS A 2 -5.21 -9.22 3.58
C LYS A 2 -6.33 -8.21 3.36
N ILE A 3 -7.11 -8.42 2.31
CA ILE A 3 -8.18 -7.48 1.97
C ILE A 3 -9.22 -7.34 3.10
N ALA A 4 -9.45 -8.42 3.87
CA ALA A 4 -10.35 -8.36 5.02
C ALA A 4 -9.88 -7.39 6.09
N GLU A 5 -8.57 -7.34 6.35
CA GLU A 5 -7.98 -6.41 7.30
C GLU A 5 -8.12 -4.97 6.81
N ILE A 6 -7.94 -4.76 5.51
CA ILE A 6 -8.09 -3.43 4.91
C ILE A 6 -9.52 -2.95 5.05
N ARG A 7 -10.50 -3.82 4.87
CA ARG A 7 -11.92 -3.46 4.97
C ARG A 7 -12.36 -3.11 6.38
N GLU A 8 -11.62 -3.55 7.41
CA GLU A 8 -11.92 -3.21 8.80
C GLU A 8 -11.49 -1.80 9.18
N LEU A 9 -10.60 -1.18 8.39
CA LEU A 9 -10.11 0.15 8.68
C LEU A 9 -11.17 1.21 8.40
N ALA A 10 -11.22 2.25 9.25
CA ALA A 10 -12.06 3.42 8.97
C ALA A 10 -11.52 4.16 7.74
N THR A 11 -12.39 4.91 7.05
CA THR A 11 -12.00 5.57 5.79
C THR A 11 -10.82 6.52 5.97
N ASN A 12 -10.82 7.32 7.04
CA ASN A 12 -9.71 8.24 7.32
C ASN A 12 -8.41 7.49 7.65
N GLU A 13 -8.51 6.40 8.40
CA GLU A 13 -7.35 5.55 8.72
C GLU A 13 -6.80 4.90 7.46
N LEU A 14 -7.69 4.45 6.58
CA LEU A 14 -7.31 3.84 5.31
C LEU A 14 -6.54 4.82 4.44
N ALA A 15 -7.02 6.07 4.33
CA ALA A 15 -6.35 7.10 3.55
C ALA A 15 -4.96 7.40 4.10
N GLU A 16 -4.83 7.52 5.42
CA GLU A 16 -3.53 7.74 6.06
C GLU A 16 -2.59 6.56 5.84
N ARG A 17 -3.12 5.34 5.94
CA ARG A 17 -2.34 4.13 5.72
C ARG A 17 -1.81 4.05 4.30
N ILE A 18 -2.61 4.44 3.32
CA ILE A 18 -2.19 4.49 1.92
C ILE A 18 -1.02 5.45 1.75
N GLN A 19 -1.08 6.64 2.33
CA GLN A 19 0.01 7.61 2.27
C GLN A 19 1.29 7.05 2.88
N THR A 20 1.19 6.42 4.04
CA THR A 20 2.34 5.82 4.71
C THR A 20 2.95 4.71 3.86
N GLU A 21 2.12 3.84 3.30
CA GLU A 21 2.60 2.73 2.48
C GLU A 21 3.22 3.22 1.16
N GLU A 22 2.68 4.28 0.58
CA GLU A 22 3.27 4.88 -0.62
C GLU A 22 4.65 5.46 -0.33
N ALA A 23 4.81 6.12 0.82
CA ALA A 23 6.11 6.65 1.24
C ALA A 23 7.11 5.51 1.46
N ASN A 24 6.68 4.43 2.11
CA ASN A 24 7.52 3.26 2.32
C ASN A 24 7.92 2.59 1.01
N TYR A 25 6.98 2.51 0.07
CA TYR A 25 7.24 1.95 -1.26
C TYR A 25 8.28 2.78 -2.02
N ALA A 26 8.15 4.11 -1.99
CA ALA A 26 9.12 4.99 -2.61
C ALA A 26 10.51 4.82 -2.00
N GLN A 27 10.57 4.63 -0.67
CA GLN A 27 11.83 4.39 0.03
C GLN A 27 12.44 3.05 -0.39
N MET A 28 11.63 2.02 -0.54
CA MET A 28 12.09 0.72 -1.02
C MET A 28 12.69 0.80 -2.41
N LEU A 29 12.04 1.54 -3.31
CA LEU A 29 12.53 1.72 -4.67
C LEU A 29 13.88 2.44 -4.68
N LEU A 30 14.02 3.47 -3.85
CA LEU A 30 15.27 4.21 -3.72
C LEU A 30 16.38 3.32 -3.18
N ASN A 31 16.10 2.56 -2.12
CA ASN A 31 17.07 1.66 -1.52
C ASN A 31 17.49 0.56 -2.50
N HIS A 32 16.55 0.05 -3.29
CA HIS A 32 16.83 -0.99 -4.28
C HIS A 32 17.77 -0.47 -5.39
N SER A 33 17.59 0.78 -5.80
CA SER A 33 18.45 1.36 -6.84
C SER A 33 19.87 1.61 -6.34
N VAL A 34 20.03 1.87 -5.03
CA VAL A 34 21.34 2.09 -4.41
C VAL A 34 22.00 0.75 -4.02
N SER A 35 21.21 -0.20 -3.54
CA SER A 35 21.70 -1.51 -3.09
C SER A 35 20.80 -2.61 -3.64
N PRO A 36 21.20 -3.26 -4.75
CA PRO A 36 20.36 -4.29 -5.38
C PRO A 36 20.26 -5.60 -4.60
N LEU A 37 20.75 -5.63 -3.36
CA LEU A 37 20.66 -6.81 -2.50
C LEU A 37 19.27 -7.01 -1.87
N GLU A 38 18.39 -6.01 -1.95
CA GLU A 38 17.04 -6.16 -1.42
C GLU A 38 16.21 -7.11 -2.27
N ASN A 39 15.32 -7.83 -1.59
CA ASN A 39 14.47 -8.83 -2.22
C ASN A 39 13.39 -8.13 -3.09
N PRO A 40 13.39 -8.30 -4.41
CA PRO A 40 12.39 -7.68 -5.27
C PRO A 40 10.96 -8.14 -4.99
N ALA A 41 10.79 -9.29 -4.33
CA ALA A 41 9.46 -9.76 -3.95
C ALA A 41 8.80 -8.83 -2.93
N GLN A 42 9.58 -8.19 -2.06
CA GLN A 42 9.05 -7.23 -1.09
C GLN A 42 8.48 -5.99 -1.79
N ILE A 43 9.14 -5.53 -2.84
CA ILE A 43 8.69 -4.39 -3.63
C ILE A 43 7.35 -4.71 -4.32
N LYS A 44 7.25 -5.90 -4.90
CA LYS A 44 6.01 -6.35 -5.53
C LYS A 44 4.87 -6.49 -4.52
N ALA A 45 5.16 -7.05 -3.35
CA ALA A 45 4.16 -7.20 -2.29
C ALA A 45 3.65 -5.84 -1.81
N ALA A 46 4.54 -4.88 -1.60
CA ALA A 46 4.17 -3.54 -1.18
C ALA A 46 3.28 -2.86 -2.23
N ARG A 47 3.63 -2.98 -3.50
CA ARG A 47 2.83 -2.42 -4.60
C ARG A 47 1.43 -3.01 -4.63
N ARG A 48 1.31 -4.32 -4.46
CA ARG A 48 0.01 -5.00 -4.45
C ARG A 48 -0.84 -4.58 -3.27
N ASN A 49 -0.24 -4.44 -2.09
CA ASN A 49 -0.95 -3.98 -0.89
C ASN A 49 -1.50 -2.57 -1.09
N ILE A 50 -0.71 -1.67 -1.66
CA ILE A 50 -1.14 -0.31 -1.95
C ILE A 50 -2.32 -0.32 -2.93
N ALA A 51 -2.23 -1.14 -3.98
CA ALA A 51 -3.29 -1.26 -4.97
C ALA A 51 -4.60 -1.75 -4.34
N ARG A 52 -4.52 -2.75 -3.44
CA ARG A 52 -5.69 -3.26 -2.73
C ARG A 52 -6.33 -2.20 -1.86
N MET A 53 -5.50 -1.45 -1.12
CA MET A 53 -5.99 -0.38 -0.25
C MET A 53 -6.67 0.73 -1.06
N LYS A 54 -6.09 1.12 -2.17
CA LYS A 54 -6.68 2.12 -3.07
C LYS A 54 -8.01 1.65 -3.65
N THR A 55 -8.10 0.37 -4.01
CA THR A 55 -9.33 -0.22 -4.52
C THR A 55 -10.44 -0.16 -3.49
N VAL A 56 -10.15 -0.54 -2.25
CA VAL A 56 -11.13 -0.49 -1.16
C VAL A 56 -11.59 0.94 -0.90
N LEU A 57 -10.65 1.88 -0.86
CA LEU A 57 -11.00 3.29 -0.64
C LEU A 57 -11.89 3.81 -1.75
N ARG A 58 -11.56 3.49 -3.00
CA ARG A 58 -12.36 3.89 -4.15
C ARG A 58 -13.77 3.32 -4.09
N GLN A 59 -13.90 2.06 -3.70
CA GLN A 59 -15.22 1.43 -3.54
C GLN A 59 -16.06 2.14 -2.49
N ARG A 60 -15.45 2.55 -1.39
CA ARG A 60 -16.15 3.30 -0.33
C ARG A 60 -16.63 4.65 -0.84
N GLU A 61 -15.80 5.34 -1.61
CA GLU A 61 -16.16 6.64 -2.18
C GLU A 61 -17.32 6.51 -3.19
N LEU A 62 -17.32 5.43 -3.99
CA LEU A 62 -18.37 5.20 -4.97
C LEU A 62 -19.71 4.79 -4.33
N ASN A 63 -19.68 4.23 -3.13
CA ASN A 63 -20.85 3.72 -2.44
C ASN A 63 -21.42 4.68 -1.39
N LYS A 64 -21.01 5.92 -1.43
CA LYS A 64 -21.57 6.95 -0.54
C LYS A 64 -23.02 7.30 -0.88
#